data_613f6c3d7a187a9221ab689fce231c22
#
_entry.id   613f6c3d7a187a9221ab689fce231c22
#
_cell.length_a   1.000
_cell.length_b   1.000
_cell.length_c   1.000
_cell.angle_alpha   90.00
_cell.angle_beta   90.00
_cell.angle_gamma   90.00
#
_symmetry.space_group_name_H-M   'P 1'
#
loop_
_entity.id
_entity.type
_entity.pdbx_description
1 polymer ?
#
loop_
_entity_poly.entity_id
_entity_poly.type
_entity_poly.pdbx_seq_one_letter_code
_entity_poly.pdbx_strand_id
1 'polypeptide(L)'
;MELHQYLQRLLPEQSPSELHISSITGDASNRRYFRLTDISNSATTVLCIDPGFRGRDPRSYPFLVVRDLLAENGIRTPEIFRHDSETGAFLLEDCGTDMLQDHVTAFPDDLGPLYDSVIDTLVHLQSIRGNSSSVPFSLSFDREKLMFEFDFFITHALENNHRATPSAQDLEHLRQQCEQITTLLLETDRFVLNHRDFHCRNILVPEGTPVIIDFQDARMGLPQYDAVSLLRDSYLKLPDQRVGELQLRHWQQLKDRGLQNTSFDTYLRLFDIMAFQRNVKALGTFFYQVDVLGNRSFAPYISSTLAYLPGYIERQKELQPAGNLILNLLDTYVS
;
A
#
# COMPACT_ATOMS: atom_id res chain seq x y z
N MET A 1 -25.77 14.76 3.40
CA MET A 1 -25.56 15.95 2.54
C MET A 1 -25.68 15.48 1.12
N GLU A 2 -26.42 16.21 0.27
CA GLU A 2 -26.55 15.88 -1.14
C GLU A 2 -25.32 16.33 -1.93
N LEU A 3 -25.00 15.66 -3.04
CA LEU A 3 -23.78 15.91 -3.81
C LEU A 3 -23.60 17.35 -4.24
N HIS A 4 -24.70 18.03 -4.61
CA HIS A 4 -24.67 19.43 -5.05
C HIS A 4 -24.16 20.40 -3.97
N GLN A 5 -24.33 20.10 -2.68
CA GLN A 5 -23.84 20.95 -1.59
C GLN A 5 -22.31 20.95 -1.49
N TYR A 6 -21.66 19.83 -1.80
CA TYR A 6 -20.20 19.77 -1.90
C TYR A 6 -19.70 20.58 -3.11
N LEU A 7 -20.40 20.47 -4.25
CA LEU A 7 -20.04 21.20 -5.46
C LEU A 7 -20.17 22.71 -5.29
N GLN A 8 -21.25 23.20 -4.67
CA GLN A 8 -21.42 24.63 -4.39
C GLN A 8 -20.27 25.22 -3.54
N ARG A 9 -19.69 24.43 -2.63
CA ARG A 9 -18.59 24.90 -1.78
C ARG A 9 -17.23 24.84 -2.49
N LEU A 10 -17.00 23.80 -3.27
CA LEU A 10 -15.71 23.59 -3.94
C LEU A 10 -15.64 24.28 -5.31
N LEU A 11 -16.77 24.42 -5.98
CA LEU A 11 -16.91 25.01 -7.32
C LEU A 11 -18.04 26.05 -7.34
N PRO A 12 -17.96 27.14 -6.53
CA PRO A 12 -19.06 28.10 -6.40
C PRO A 12 -19.40 28.85 -7.70
N GLU A 13 -18.47 28.88 -8.66
CA GLU A 13 -18.63 29.57 -9.93
C GLU A 13 -19.20 28.67 -11.06
N GLN A 14 -19.34 27.35 -10.78
CA GLN A 14 -19.79 26.37 -11.77
C GLN A 14 -21.14 25.78 -11.37
N SER A 15 -22.10 25.79 -12.31
CA SER A 15 -23.40 25.16 -12.09
C SER A 15 -23.28 23.63 -12.10
N PRO A 16 -23.91 22.90 -11.15
CA PRO A 16 -23.96 21.44 -11.22
C PRO A 16 -24.55 20.88 -12.52
N SER A 17 -25.41 21.65 -13.22
CA SER A 17 -25.96 21.26 -14.52
C SER A 17 -24.95 21.30 -15.67
N GLU A 18 -23.80 21.94 -15.49
CA GLU A 18 -22.70 22.00 -16.45
C GLU A 18 -21.71 20.83 -16.28
N LEU A 19 -21.96 19.97 -15.29
CA LEU A 19 -21.09 18.83 -14.98
C LEU A 19 -21.79 17.50 -15.28
N HIS A 20 -21.09 16.61 -15.98
CA HIS A 20 -21.41 15.20 -15.98
C HIS A 20 -20.68 14.53 -14.80
N ILE A 21 -21.43 13.86 -13.93
CA ILE A 21 -20.90 13.27 -12.69
C ILE A 21 -21.00 11.76 -12.76
N SER A 22 -19.87 11.06 -12.62
CA SER A 22 -19.80 9.61 -12.56
C SER A 22 -19.11 9.15 -11.29
N SER A 23 -19.59 8.07 -10.68
CA SER A 23 -18.96 7.48 -9.51
C SER A 23 -17.67 6.74 -9.90
N ILE A 24 -16.60 6.95 -9.14
CA ILE A 24 -15.38 6.14 -9.22
C ILE A 24 -15.44 5.12 -8.09
N THR A 25 -15.35 3.85 -8.44
CA THR A 25 -15.31 2.76 -7.45
C THR A 25 -13.95 2.75 -6.78
N GLY A 26 -13.90 3.01 -5.47
CA GLY A 26 -12.69 2.85 -4.66
C GLY A 26 -12.67 1.48 -3.98
N ASP A 27 -11.47 0.93 -3.76
CA ASP A 27 -11.28 -0.26 -2.95
C ASP A 27 -11.40 0.11 -1.46
N ALA A 28 -12.13 -0.68 -0.67
CA ALA A 28 -12.13 -0.78 0.81
C ALA A 28 -11.99 0.51 1.66
N SER A 29 -12.36 1.69 1.16
CA SER A 29 -12.26 2.98 1.86
C SER A 29 -13.62 3.55 2.23
N ASN A 30 -13.70 4.30 3.33
CA ASN A 30 -14.88 5.11 3.68
C ASN A 30 -15.01 6.38 2.80
N ARG A 31 -14.03 6.67 1.96
CA ARG A 31 -14.05 7.77 1.01
C ARG A 31 -14.91 7.43 -0.19
N ARG A 32 -15.58 8.44 -0.74
CA ARG A 32 -16.34 8.33 -1.98
C ARG A 32 -15.72 9.24 -3.03
N TYR A 33 -15.52 8.72 -4.23
CA TYR A 33 -14.91 9.45 -5.31
C TYR A 33 -15.89 9.60 -6.48
N PHE A 34 -15.90 10.79 -7.09
CA PHE A 34 -16.72 11.11 -8.25
C PHE A 34 -15.88 11.85 -9.26
N ARG A 35 -15.91 11.41 -10.52
CA ARG A 35 -15.35 12.16 -11.63
C ARG A 35 -16.35 13.22 -12.07
N LEU A 36 -15.89 14.44 -12.13
CA LEU A 36 -16.63 15.60 -12.62
C LEU A 36 -16.07 15.94 -14.00
N THR A 37 -16.91 15.85 -15.04
CA THR A 37 -16.53 16.22 -16.39
C THR A 37 -17.30 17.49 -16.78
N ASP A 38 -16.59 18.56 -17.10
CA ASP A 38 -17.18 19.79 -17.62
C ASP A 38 -17.74 19.53 -19.04
N ILE A 39 -19.02 19.79 -19.22
CA ILE A 39 -19.74 19.51 -20.48
C ILE A 39 -19.23 20.42 -21.61
N SER A 40 -18.74 21.62 -21.29
CA SER A 40 -18.34 22.62 -22.26
C SER A 40 -16.99 22.34 -22.92
N ASN A 41 -16.02 21.76 -22.16
CA ASN A 41 -14.64 21.62 -22.61
C ASN A 41 -14.06 20.21 -22.37
N SER A 42 -14.86 19.29 -21.80
CA SER A 42 -14.46 17.92 -21.45
C SER A 42 -13.32 17.82 -20.41
N ALA A 43 -12.99 18.91 -19.71
CA ALA A 43 -12.02 18.87 -18.62
C ALA A 43 -12.56 18.04 -17.46
N THR A 44 -11.68 17.28 -16.82
CA THR A 44 -12.05 16.40 -15.72
C THR A 44 -11.36 16.77 -14.41
N THR A 45 -12.08 16.61 -13.30
CA THR A 45 -11.57 16.70 -11.94
C THR A 45 -12.20 15.61 -11.09
N VAL A 46 -11.63 15.32 -9.92
CA VAL A 46 -12.16 14.32 -9.00
C VAL A 46 -12.64 14.99 -7.72
N LEU A 47 -13.92 14.80 -7.39
CA LEU A 47 -14.45 15.10 -6.07
C LEU A 47 -14.23 13.89 -5.16
N CYS A 48 -13.46 14.09 -4.09
CA CYS A 48 -13.31 13.14 -3.00
C CYS A 48 -14.12 13.62 -1.78
N ILE A 49 -14.99 12.77 -1.27
CA ILE A 49 -15.72 13.01 -0.01
C ILE A 49 -15.12 12.09 1.04
N ASP A 50 -14.46 12.69 2.02
CA ASP A 50 -13.78 12.02 3.12
C ASP A 50 -14.44 12.40 4.47
N PRO A 51 -15.30 11.53 5.03
CA PRO A 51 -15.91 11.79 6.32
C PRO A 51 -14.91 12.03 7.47
N GLY A 52 -13.70 11.45 7.34
CA GLY A 52 -12.62 11.60 8.32
C GLY A 52 -12.02 13.00 8.37
N PHE A 53 -12.14 13.78 7.28
CA PHE A 53 -11.66 15.17 7.22
C PHE A 53 -12.63 16.17 7.85
N ARG A 54 -13.89 15.80 8.00
CA ARG A 54 -14.92 16.73 8.47
C ARG A 54 -14.61 17.26 9.85
N GLY A 55 -14.52 18.60 9.98
CA GLY A 55 -14.22 19.30 11.23
C GLY A 55 -12.76 19.20 11.69
N ARG A 56 -11.86 18.69 10.85
CA ARG A 56 -10.43 18.61 11.16
C ARG A 56 -9.66 19.86 10.71
N ASP A 57 -8.57 20.14 11.40
CA ASP A 57 -7.62 21.18 10.97
C ASP A 57 -6.84 20.69 9.75
N PRO A 58 -6.93 21.37 8.59
CA PRO A 58 -6.18 20.99 7.39
C PRO A 58 -4.66 20.87 7.60
N ARG A 59 -4.09 21.69 8.48
CA ARG A 59 -2.64 21.73 8.75
C ARG A 59 -2.12 20.47 9.46
N SER A 60 -3.00 19.67 10.03
CA SER A 60 -2.66 18.43 10.75
C SER A 60 -3.32 17.19 10.13
N TYR A 61 -4.12 17.36 9.07
CA TYR A 61 -4.81 16.25 8.44
C TYR A 61 -3.84 15.43 7.57
N PRO A 62 -3.63 14.12 7.85
CA PRO A 62 -2.56 13.33 7.23
C PRO A 62 -2.56 13.36 5.71
N PHE A 63 -3.73 13.30 5.07
CA PHE A 63 -3.83 13.34 3.61
C PHE A 63 -3.22 14.63 3.02
N LEU A 64 -3.48 15.79 3.63
CA LEU A 64 -2.92 17.08 3.20
C LEU A 64 -1.44 17.18 3.53
N VAL A 65 -1.07 16.87 4.78
CA VAL A 65 0.32 16.98 5.26
C VAL A 65 1.27 16.09 4.46
N VAL A 66 0.87 14.85 4.20
CA VAL A 66 1.70 13.91 3.44
C VAL A 66 1.74 14.30 1.97
N ARG A 67 0.61 14.71 1.37
CA ARG A 67 0.60 15.19 -0.01
C ARG A 67 1.54 16.36 -0.21
N ASP A 68 1.48 17.36 0.67
CA ASP A 68 2.35 18.53 0.57
C ASP A 68 3.82 18.13 0.71
N LEU A 69 4.15 17.27 1.68
CA LEU A 69 5.50 16.74 1.84
C LEU A 69 6.01 16.04 0.57
N LEU A 70 5.19 15.18 -0.06
CA LEU A 70 5.57 14.47 -1.27
C LEU A 70 5.76 15.44 -2.44
N ALA A 71 4.84 16.37 -2.64
CA ALA A 71 4.90 17.35 -3.71
C ALA A 71 6.11 18.30 -3.58
N GLU A 72 6.40 18.79 -2.36
CA GLU A 72 7.56 19.64 -2.07
C GLU A 72 8.89 18.93 -2.36
N ASN A 73 8.90 17.60 -2.26
CA ASN A 73 10.06 16.77 -2.60
C ASN A 73 10.01 16.20 -4.03
N GLY A 74 9.12 16.68 -4.89
CA GLY A 74 9.06 16.29 -6.29
C GLY A 74 8.48 14.89 -6.56
N ILE A 75 7.79 14.28 -5.59
CA ILE A 75 7.03 13.05 -5.80
C ILE A 75 5.67 13.42 -6.38
N ARG A 76 5.36 12.88 -7.56
CA ARG A 76 4.10 13.15 -8.26
C ARG A 76 2.93 12.46 -7.56
N THR A 77 1.99 13.28 -7.11
CA THR A 77 0.71 12.87 -6.52
C THR A 77 -0.40 13.70 -7.19
N PRO A 78 -1.69 13.31 -7.09
CA PRO A 78 -2.76 14.18 -7.57
C PRO A 78 -2.71 15.55 -6.90
N GLU A 79 -2.86 16.63 -7.70
CA GLU A 79 -2.98 17.97 -7.15
C GLU A 79 -4.28 18.10 -6.36
N ILE A 80 -4.25 18.89 -5.29
CA ILE A 80 -5.45 19.28 -4.54
C ILE A 80 -5.77 20.72 -4.92
N PHE A 81 -6.76 20.92 -5.76
CA PHE A 81 -7.16 22.26 -6.21
C PHE A 81 -7.87 23.03 -5.11
N ARG A 82 -8.76 22.35 -4.37
CA ARG A 82 -9.52 22.94 -3.25
C ARG A 82 -9.84 21.87 -2.20
N HIS A 83 -10.07 22.30 -0.98
CA HIS A 83 -10.61 21.45 0.08
C HIS A 83 -11.57 22.25 0.97
N ASP A 84 -12.51 21.55 1.63
CA ASP A 84 -13.44 22.12 2.59
C ASP A 84 -13.60 21.18 3.80
N SER A 85 -13.00 21.57 4.93
CA SER A 85 -13.05 20.78 6.15
C SER A 85 -14.43 20.79 6.84
N GLU A 86 -15.32 21.76 6.54
CA GLU A 86 -16.67 21.74 7.12
C GLU A 86 -17.50 20.59 6.54
N THR A 87 -17.34 20.30 5.27
CA THR A 87 -18.04 19.19 4.60
C THR A 87 -17.23 17.91 4.54
N GLY A 88 -15.90 18.00 4.67
CA GLY A 88 -14.99 16.85 4.49
C GLY A 88 -14.79 16.50 3.02
N ALA A 89 -14.54 17.49 2.16
CA ALA A 89 -14.43 17.29 0.73
C ALA A 89 -13.16 17.90 0.13
N PHE A 90 -12.70 17.28 -0.97
CA PHE A 90 -11.55 17.71 -1.75
C PHE A 90 -11.92 17.76 -3.23
N LEU A 91 -11.40 18.73 -3.95
CA LEU A 91 -11.36 18.77 -5.42
C LEU A 91 -9.94 18.45 -5.85
N LEU A 92 -9.78 17.32 -6.54
CA LEU A 92 -8.49 16.77 -6.91
C LEU A 92 -8.30 16.80 -8.43
N GLU A 93 -7.06 16.74 -8.85
CA GLU A 93 -6.68 16.39 -10.20
C GLU A 93 -7.21 15.01 -10.57
N ASP A 94 -7.71 14.87 -11.79
CA ASP A 94 -8.04 13.58 -12.38
C ASP A 94 -6.81 13.02 -13.11
N CYS A 95 -6.13 12.10 -12.49
CA CYS A 95 -4.98 11.39 -13.06
C CYS A 95 -5.39 10.19 -13.93
N GLY A 96 -6.66 10.09 -14.31
CA GLY A 96 -7.16 8.98 -15.12
C GLY A 96 -7.49 7.73 -14.31
N THR A 97 -7.45 6.58 -15.00
CA THR A 97 -7.77 5.26 -14.40
C THR A 97 -6.72 4.21 -14.74
N ASP A 98 -5.67 4.58 -15.46
CA ASP A 98 -4.64 3.66 -15.92
C ASP A 98 -3.68 3.33 -14.75
N MET A 99 -3.96 2.24 -14.06
CA MET A 99 -3.11 1.76 -12.96
C MET A 99 -1.91 1.00 -13.49
N LEU A 100 -0.80 1.01 -12.78
CA LEU A 100 0.42 0.28 -13.15
C LEU A 100 0.13 -1.19 -13.47
N GLN A 101 -0.76 -1.85 -12.70
CA GLN A 101 -1.20 -3.22 -12.97
C GLN A 101 -1.80 -3.38 -14.35
N ASP A 102 -2.77 -2.52 -14.68
CA ASP A 102 -3.54 -2.61 -15.93
C ASP A 102 -2.67 -2.21 -17.12
N HIS A 103 -1.86 -1.17 -16.95
CA HIS A 103 -0.94 -0.68 -17.98
C HIS A 103 0.05 -1.77 -18.42
N VAL A 104 0.81 -2.36 -17.48
CA VAL A 104 1.82 -3.37 -17.84
C VAL A 104 1.20 -4.71 -18.29
N THR A 105 -0.07 -4.95 -17.96
CA THR A 105 -0.81 -6.10 -18.49
C THR A 105 -1.21 -5.86 -19.94
N ALA A 106 -1.61 -4.63 -20.28
CA ALA A 106 -1.94 -4.25 -21.67
C ALA A 106 -0.69 -4.03 -22.53
N PHE A 107 0.38 -3.51 -21.96
CA PHE A 107 1.64 -3.16 -22.62
C PHE A 107 2.84 -3.81 -21.89
N PRO A 108 3.08 -5.13 -22.09
CA PRO A 108 4.13 -5.86 -21.36
C PRO A 108 5.57 -5.33 -21.59
N ASP A 109 5.83 -4.70 -22.73
CA ASP A 109 7.15 -4.11 -23.05
C ASP A 109 7.47 -2.90 -22.14
N ASP A 110 6.47 -2.23 -21.60
CA ASP A 110 6.62 -1.08 -20.71
C ASP A 110 6.95 -1.51 -19.26
N LEU A 111 6.76 -2.78 -18.91
CA LEU A 111 7.03 -3.28 -17.56
C LEU A 111 8.44 -2.93 -17.07
N GLY A 112 9.44 -3.15 -17.92
CA GLY A 112 10.84 -2.87 -17.57
C GLY A 112 11.07 -1.40 -17.19
N PRO A 113 10.88 -0.46 -18.13
CA PRO A 113 11.09 0.96 -17.89
C PRO A 113 10.23 1.54 -16.77
N LEU A 114 8.96 1.14 -16.68
CA LEU A 114 8.05 1.65 -15.64
C LEU A 114 8.46 1.21 -14.24
N TYR A 115 8.77 -0.09 -14.05
CA TYR A 115 9.21 -0.57 -12.74
C TYR A 115 10.56 0.02 -12.33
N ASP A 116 11.46 0.31 -13.26
CA ASP A 116 12.70 1.06 -12.98
C ASP A 116 12.38 2.47 -12.45
N SER A 117 11.46 3.19 -13.12
CA SER A 117 11.03 4.53 -12.71
C SER A 117 10.29 4.51 -11.36
N VAL A 118 9.48 3.48 -11.10
CA VAL A 118 8.75 3.33 -9.83
C VAL A 118 9.73 3.03 -8.68
N ILE A 119 10.77 2.21 -8.89
CA ILE A 119 11.83 1.99 -7.89
C ILE A 119 12.61 3.30 -7.64
N ASP A 120 12.92 4.07 -8.67
CA ASP A 120 13.58 5.37 -8.50
C ASP A 120 12.73 6.33 -7.68
N THR A 121 11.42 6.36 -7.94
CA THR A 121 10.43 7.12 -7.16
C THR A 121 10.38 6.64 -5.71
N LEU A 122 10.37 5.32 -5.49
CA LEU A 122 10.38 4.74 -4.14
C LEU A 122 11.63 5.17 -3.35
N VAL A 123 12.83 5.04 -3.94
CA VAL A 123 14.07 5.46 -3.26
C VAL A 123 14.09 6.96 -3.01
N HIS A 124 13.53 7.76 -3.91
CA HIS A 124 13.38 9.19 -3.70
C HIS A 124 12.47 9.47 -2.48
N LEU A 125 11.29 8.84 -2.41
CA LEU A 125 10.39 8.92 -1.26
C LEU A 125 11.11 8.53 0.04
N GLN A 126 11.85 7.44 0.03
CA GLN A 126 12.61 6.94 1.18
C GLN A 126 13.78 7.87 1.60
N SER A 127 14.19 8.77 0.72
CA SER A 127 15.23 9.78 1.01
C SER A 127 14.69 11.00 1.74
N ILE A 128 13.37 11.21 1.75
CA ILE A 128 12.74 12.38 2.38
C ILE A 128 13.00 12.36 3.88
N ARG A 129 13.37 13.51 4.43
CA ARG A 129 13.61 13.72 5.85
C ARG A 129 12.67 14.80 6.37
N GLY A 130 12.30 14.70 7.63
CA GLY A 130 11.44 15.68 8.26
C GLY A 130 11.53 15.66 9.79
N ASN A 131 10.68 16.44 10.41
CA ASN A 131 10.63 16.56 11.87
C ASN A 131 9.99 15.31 12.48
N SER A 132 10.71 14.61 13.36
CA SER A 132 10.23 13.41 14.06
C SER A 132 8.99 13.59 14.92
N SER A 133 8.58 14.83 15.22
CA SER A 133 7.34 15.14 15.95
C SER A 133 6.13 15.37 15.05
N SER A 134 6.30 15.41 13.72
CA SER A 134 5.24 15.63 12.74
C SER A 134 4.91 14.37 11.95
N VAL A 135 3.67 14.26 11.46
CA VAL A 135 3.27 13.24 10.49
C VAL A 135 4.01 13.47 9.18
N PRO A 136 4.52 12.43 8.53
CA PRO A 136 4.46 11.00 8.86
C PRO A 136 5.62 10.50 9.76
N PHE A 137 6.58 11.34 10.12
CA PHE A 137 7.84 10.96 10.79
C PHE A 137 7.67 10.60 12.27
N SER A 138 6.54 11.00 12.88
CA SER A 138 6.16 10.59 14.24
C SER A 138 5.54 9.20 14.33
N LEU A 139 5.23 8.58 13.19
CA LEU A 139 4.65 7.24 13.09
C LEU A 139 5.72 6.26 12.62
N SER A 140 5.73 5.06 13.17
CA SER A 140 6.66 4.01 12.76
C SER A 140 6.00 2.63 12.72
N PHE A 141 6.64 1.70 12.01
CA PHE A 141 6.39 0.28 12.19
C PHE A 141 7.15 -0.17 13.45
N ASP A 142 6.48 -0.09 14.57
CA ASP A 142 6.94 -0.61 15.83
C ASP A 142 6.41 -2.04 16.08
N ARG A 143 6.76 -2.62 17.25
CA ARG A 143 6.31 -3.95 17.63
C ARG A 143 4.79 -4.06 17.69
N GLU A 144 4.12 -3.08 18.29
CA GLU A 144 2.67 -3.06 18.42
C GLU A 144 2.01 -3.10 17.04
N LYS A 145 2.51 -2.28 16.09
CA LYS A 145 1.96 -2.22 14.74
C LYS A 145 2.18 -3.51 13.94
N LEU A 146 3.39 -4.08 14.00
CA LEU A 146 3.68 -5.33 13.29
C LEU A 146 2.90 -6.51 13.87
N MET A 147 2.81 -6.61 15.18
CA MET A 147 2.02 -7.66 15.85
C MET A 147 0.52 -7.49 15.59
N PHE A 148 -0.01 -6.26 15.59
CA PHE A 148 -1.41 -6.01 15.20
C PHE A 148 -1.71 -6.56 13.79
N GLU A 149 -0.79 -6.43 12.85
CA GLU A 149 -0.97 -6.95 11.49
C GLU A 149 -0.97 -8.49 11.45
N PHE A 150 -0.13 -9.14 12.26
CA PHE A 150 -0.15 -10.59 12.45
C PHE A 150 -1.43 -11.08 13.16
N ASP A 151 -1.85 -10.40 14.25
CA ASP A 151 -3.08 -10.76 14.97
C ASP A 151 -4.32 -10.59 14.09
N PHE A 152 -4.34 -9.57 13.23
CA PHE A 152 -5.41 -9.39 12.24
C PHE A 152 -5.50 -10.58 11.28
N PHE A 153 -4.35 -11.08 10.81
CA PHE A 153 -4.30 -12.31 10.01
C PHE A 153 -4.79 -13.52 10.81
N ILE A 154 -4.28 -13.74 12.02
CA ILE A 154 -4.68 -14.88 12.86
C ILE A 154 -6.20 -14.86 13.06
N THR A 155 -6.76 -13.71 13.38
CA THR A 155 -8.20 -13.58 13.61
C THR A 155 -9.03 -13.87 12.36
N HIS A 156 -8.68 -13.28 11.22
CA HIS A 156 -9.53 -13.35 10.03
C HIS A 156 -9.24 -14.55 9.13
N ALA A 157 -7.98 -14.98 9.04
CA ALA A 157 -7.61 -16.10 8.18
C ALA A 157 -7.67 -17.47 8.87
N LEU A 158 -7.58 -17.53 10.21
CA LEU A 158 -7.53 -18.78 10.94
C LEU A 158 -8.69 -18.94 11.93
N GLU A 159 -8.89 -18.03 12.89
CA GLU A 159 -9.91 -18.18 13.94
C GLU A 159 -11.34 -18.08 13.37
N ASN A 160 -11.59 -17.13 12.47
CA ASN A 160 -12.92 -16.92 11.84
C ASN A 160 -13.11 -17.68 10.53
N ASN A 161 -12.10 -18.39 10.05
CA ASN A 161 -12.17 -19.14 8.80
C ASN A 161 -12.63 -20.57 9.04
N HIS A 162 -13.83 -20.90 8.59
CA HIS A 162 -14.42 -22.22 8.77
C HIS A 162 -13.68 -23.39 8.09
N ARG A 163 -12.73 -23.09 7.20
CA ARG A 163 -11.89 -24.10 6.53
C ARG A 163 -10.56 -24.32 7.24
N ALA A 164 -10.13 -23.38 8.05
CA ALA A 164 -8.99 -23.56 8.95
C ALA A 164 -9.47 -24.14 10.29
N THR A 165 -8.72 -25.09 10.83
CA THR A 165 -9.08 -25.74 12.11
C THR A 165 -7.90 -25.72 13.08
N PRO A 166 -7.38 -24.52 13.45
CA PRO A 166 -6.24 -24.41 14.35
C PRO A 166 -6.63 -24.86 15.76
N SER A 167 -5.73 -25.58 16.45
CA SER A 167 -5.85 -25.78 17.89
C SER A 167 -5.41 -24.52 18.65
N ALA A 168 -5.82 -24.39 19.92
CA ALA A 168 -5.32 -23.30 20.77
C ALA A 168 -3.78 -23.29 20.88
N GLN A 169 -3.16 -24.47 20.84
CA GLN A 169 -1.71 -24.60 20.85
C GLN A 169 -1.07 -24.10 19.55
N ASP A 170 -1.69 -24.36 18.39
CA ASP A 170 -1.21 -23.84 17.09
C ASP A 170 -1.24 -22.31 17.07
N LEU A 171 -2.32 -21.70 17.56
CA LEU A 171 -2.46 -20.25 17.61
C LEU A 171 -1.44 -19.61 18.54
N GLU A 172 -1.23 -20.18 19.72
CA GLU A 172 -0.23 -19.69 20.67
C GLU A 172 1.19 -19.83 20.11
N HIS A 173 1.50 -20.99 19.50
CA HIS A 173 2.78 -21.20 18.85
C HIS A 173 3.00 -20.20 17.70
N LEU A 174 2.00 -19.98 16.87
CA LEU A 174 2.09 -19.02 15.76
C LEU A 174 2.35 -17.59 16.27
N ARG A 175 1.64 -17.15 17.32
CA ARG A 175 1.89 -15.82 17.93
C ARG A 175 3.33 -15.67 18.42
N GLN A 176 3.87 -16.70 19.08
CA GLN A 176 5.27 -16.70 19.54
C GLN A 176 6.26 -16.59 18.36
N GLN A 177 6.00 -17.27 17.24
CA GLN A 177 6.83 -17.17 16.05
C GLN A 177 6.71 -15.78 15.38
N CYS A 178 5.52 -15.21 15.31
CA CYS A 178 5.31 -13.84 14.82
C CYS A 178 6.06 -12.80 15.68
N GLU A 179 6.13 -12.98 16.98
CA GLU A 179 6.94 -12.18 17.90
C GLU A 179 8.44 -12.26 17.59
N GLN A 180 8.95 -13.44 17.27
CA GLN A 180 10.36 -13.61 16.88
C GLN A 180 10.64 -12.93 15.54
N ILE A 181 9.76 -13.09 14.55
CA ILE A 181 9.87 -12.43 13.24
C ILE A 181 9.84 -10.91 13.41
N THR A 182 8.93 -10.40 14.23
CA THR A 182 8.84 -8.97 14.55
C THR A 182 10.13 -8.45 15.18
N THR A 183 10.72 -9.22 16.09
CA THR A 183 12.01 -8.87 16.73
C THR A 183 13.11 -8.76 15.67
N LEU A 184 13.24 -9.74 14.76
CA LEU A 184 14.22 -9.69 13.66
C LEU A 184 14.07 -8.47 12.77
N LEU A 185 12.83 -8.05 12.47
CA LEU A 185 12.55 -6.87 11.67
C LEU A 185 12.91 -5.56 12.38
N LEU A 186 12.91 -5.55 13.72
CA LEU A 186 13.19 -4.37 14.53
C LEU A 186 14.65 -4.32 15.07
N GLU A 187 15.51 -5.27 14.71
CA GLU A 187 16.93 -5.26 15.08
C GLU A 187 17.71 -4.09 14.44
N THR A 188 17.16 -3.43 13.43
CA THR A 188 17.78 -2.27 12.77
C THR A 188 17.10 -0.98 13.20
N ASP A 189 17.89 0.09 13.32
CA ASP A 189 17.44 1.45 13.58
C ASP A 189 17.37 2.33 12.31
N ARG A 190 17.68 1.76 11.14
CA ARG A 190 17.72 2.48 9.87
C ARG A 190 16.37 2.48 9.17
N PHE A 191 15.46 3.26 9.74
CA PHE A 191 14.15 3.48 9.16
C PHE A 191 14.17 4.62 8.15
N VAL A 192 13.39 4.44 7.10
CA VAL A 192 13.12 5.41 6.03
C VAL A 192 11.61 5.70 5.99
N LEU A 193 11.24 6.77 5.28
CA LEU A 193 9.83 7.01 5.01
C LEU A 193 9.29 5.90 4.10
N ASN A 194 8.18 5.30 4.48
CA ASN A 194 7.43 4.33 3.68
C ASN A 194 6.03 4.87 3.38
N HIS A 195 5.55 4.59 2.20
CA HIS A 195 4.17 4.81 1.77
C HIS A 195 3.18 3.90 2.51
N ARG A 196 3.62 2.67 2.85
CA ARG A 196 2.91 1.57 3.49
C ARG A 196 2.13 0.66 2.54
N ASP A 197 1.49 1.19 1.54
CA ASP A 197 0.74 0.40 0.55
C ASP A 197 1.21 0.74 -0.89
N PHE A 198 2.54 0.63 -1.13
CA PHE A 198 3.22 0.96 -2.39
C PHE A 198 3.15 -0.21 -3.38
N HIS A 199 1.94 -0.55 -3.80
CA HIS A 199 1.67 -1.64 -4.74
C HIS A 199 1.08 -1.11 -6.07
N CYS A 200 1.01 -1.98 -7.09
CA CYS A 200 0.65 -1.58 -8.44
C CYS A 200 -0.74 -0.94 -8.60
N ARG A 201 -1.65 -1.12 -7.64
CA ARG A 201 -2.98 -0.48 -7.63
C ARG A 201 -3.01 0.90 -7.00
N ASN A 202 -1.92 1.33 -6.37
CA ASN A 202 -1.77 2.68 -5.80
C ASN A 202 -0.79 3.54 -6.60
N ILE A 203 -0.51 3.13 -7.85
CA ILE A 203 0.34 3.85 -8.80
C ILE A 203 -0.43 3.99 -10.09
N LEU A 204 -0.80 5.21 -10.44
CA LEU A 204 -1.35 5.56 -11.74
C LEU A 204 -0.21 5.91 -12.70
N VAL A 205 -0.40 5.68 -14.01
CA VAL A 205 0.62 5.93 -15.03
C VAL A 205 0.10 6.78 -16.20
N PRO A 206 -0.48 7.96 -15.92
CA PRO A 206 -0.91 8.85 -17.01
C PRO A 206 0.28 9.19 -17.91
N GLU A 207 0.14 8.95 -19.20
CA GLU A 207 1.19 9.24 -20.20
C GLU A 207 2.55 8.61 -19.85
N GLY A 208 2.53 7.42 -19.18
CA GLY A 208 3.74 6.70 -18.79
C GLY A 208 4.50 7.27 -17.57
N THR A 209 3.93 8.24 -16.86
CA THR A 209 4.56 8.85 -15.67
C THR A 209 3.89 8.35 -14.39
N PRO A 210 4.63 7.76 -13.42
CA PRO A 210 4.05 7.29 -12.16
C PRO A 210 3.48 8.43 -11.31
N VAL A 211 2.23 8.28 -10.88
CA VAL A 211 1.54 9.15 -9.92
C VAL A 211 1.13 8.32 -8.72
N ILE A 212 1.59 8.71 -7.54
CA ILE A 212 1.38 7.95 -6.30
C ILE A 212 0.10 8.41 -5.62
N ILE A 213 -0.78 7.47 -5.27
CA ILE A 213 -2.04 7.70 -4.56
C ILE A 213 -2.08 6.89 -3.27
N ASP A 214 -3.03 7.19 -2.39
CA ASP A 214 -3.27 6.48 -1.09
C ASP A 214 -2.10 6.58 -0.09
N PHE A 215 -1.45 7.74 -0.02
CA PHE A 215 -0.22 8.00 0.73
C PHE A 215 -0.42 8.47 2.19
N GLN A 216 -1.64 8.72 2.64
CA GLN A 216 -1.91 9.37 3.94
C GLN A 216 -1.47 8.57 5.16
N ASP A 217 -1.25 7.27 5.01
CA ASP A 217 -0.80 6.37 6.08
C ASP A 217 0.72 6.17 6.12
N ALA A 218 1.46 7.01 5.40
CA ALA A 218 2.92 6.97 5.35
C ALA A 218 3.54 7.05 6.76
N ARG A 219 4.63 6.30 6.96
CA ARG A 219 5.34 6.20 8.25
C ARG A 219 6.78 5.75 8.10
N MET A 220 7.53 5.83 9.19
CA MET A 220 8.90 5.34 9.24
C MET A 220 8.95 3.82 9.37
N GLY A 221 9.84 3.17 8.64
CA GLY A 221 10.00 1.71 8.68
C GLY A 221 11.20 1.23 7.87
N LEU A 222 11.35 -0.08 7.80
CA LEU A 222 12.39 -0.72 7.00
C LEU A 222 12.26 -0.32 5.52
N PRO A 223 13.39 -0.07 4.82
CA PRO A 223 13.35 0.25 3.39
C PRO A 223 12.79 -0.89 2.54
N GLN A 224 12.85 -2.14 3.02
CA GLN A 224 12.28 -3.28 2.32
C GLN A 224 10.74 -3.30 2.30
N TYR A 225 10.04 -2.61 3.21
CA TYR A 225 8.59 -2.73 3.35
C TYR A 225 7.84 -2.38 2.05
N ASP A 226 8.10 -1.20 1.48
CA ASP A 226 7.45 -0.77 0.24
C ASP A 226 8.01 -1.49 -0.99
N ALA A 227 9.31 -1.82 -0.98
CA ALA A 227 9.91 -2.63 -2.04
C ALA A 227 9.26 -4.01 -2.13
N VAL A 228 8.94 -4.63 -0.99
CA VAL A 228 8.16 -5.87 -0.93
C VAL A 228 6.75 -5.67 -1.47
N SER A 229 6.08 -4.59 -1.06
CA SER A 229 4.71 -4.27 -1.52
C SER A 229 4.62 -4.24 -3.04
N LEU A 230 5.66 -3.71 -3.70
CA LEU A 230 5.75 -3.60 -5.16
C LEU A 230 6.21 -4.90 -5.83
N LEU A 231 7.26 -5.54 -5.29
CA LEU A 231 7.96 -6.64 -5.97
C LEU A 231 7.41 -8.03 -5.63
N ARG A 232 6.65 -8.15 -4.54
CA ARG A 232 5.92 -9.37 -4.12
C ARG A 232 4.44 -9.04 -3.95
N ASP A 233 3.94 -8.26 -4.88
CA ASP A 233 2.55 -7.81 -4.95
C ASP A 233 1.60 -9.00 -5.14
N SER A 234 0.49 -8.97 -4.42
CA SER A 234 -0.57 -9.98 -4.53
C SER A 234 -1.40 -9.84 -5.81
N TYR A 235 -1.42 -8.63 -6.38
CA TYR A 235 -2.23 -8.30 -7.56
C TYR A 235 -1.53 -8.57 -8.87
N LEU A 236 -0.20 -8.46 -8.90
CA LEU A 236 0.63 -8.65 -10.10
C LEU A 236 1.92 -9.39 -9.75
N LYS A 237 2.07 -10.62 -10.29
CA LYS A 237 3.29 -11.40 -10.12
C LYS A 237 4.33 -11.04 -11.17
N LEU A 238 5.47 -10.51 -10.73
CA LEU A 238 6.61 -10.26 -11.58
C LEU A 238 7.44 -11.54 -11.83
N PRO A 239 8.13 -11.65 -12.98
CA PRO A 239 9.14 -12.69 -13.20
C PRO A 239 10.26 -12.60 -12.13
N ASP A 240 10.71 -13.75 -11.60
CA ASP A 240 11.70 -13.75 -10.51
C ASP A 240 13.03 -13.11 -10.90
N GLN A 241 13.46 -13.26 -12.15
CA GLN A 241 14.64 -12.56 -12.68
C GLN A 241 14.47 -11.04 -12.52
N ARG A 242 13.32 -10.51 -12.93
CA ARG A 242 13.05 -9.06 -12.84
C ARG A 242 12.99 -8.58 -11.38
N VAL A 243 12.42 -9.38 -10.50
CA VAL A 243 12.46 -9.08 -9.06
C VAL A 243 13.89 -8.96 -8.56
N GLY A 244 14.78 -9.91 -8.92
CA GLY A 244 16.19 -9.85 -8.52
C GLY A 244 16.92 -8.60 -9.03
N GLU A 245 16.67 -8.20 -10.28
CA GLU A 245 17.23 -6.98 -10.88
C GLU A 245 16.76 -5.72 -10.11
N LEU A 246 15.46 -5.64 -9.79
CA LEU A 246 14.87 -4.51 -9.07
C LEU A 246 15.29 -4.47 -7.59
N GLN A 247 15.49 -5.62 -6.95
CA GLN A 247 16.07 -5.71 -5.60
C GLN A 247 17.50 -5.16 -5.57
N LEU A 248 18.32 -5.54 -6.56
CA LEU A 248 19.69 -5.03 -6.66
C LEU A 248 19.70 -3.52 -6.92
N ARG A 249 18.86 -3.03 -7.84
CA ARG A 249 18.71 -1.59 -8.11
C ARG A 249 18.30 -0.82 -6.85
N HIS A 250 17.29 -1.28 -6.14
CA HIS A 250 16.81 -0.64 -4.91
C HIS A 250 17.92 -0.60 -3.84
N TRP A 251 18.56 -1.75 -3.57
CA TRP A 251 19.66 -1.82 -2.61
C TRP A 251 20.82 -0.88 -2.98
N GLN A 252 21.24 -0.86 -4.25
CA GLN A 252 22.33 -0.01 -4.71
C GLN A 252 22.02 1.47 -4.51
N GLN A 253 20.84 1.91 -4.91
CA GLN A 253 20.44 3.30 -4.77
C GLN A 253 20.28 3.73 -3.30
N LEU A 254 19.78 2.86 -2.43
CA LEU A 254 19.75 3.12 -0.99
C LEU A 254 21.15 3.32 -0.42
N LYS A 255 22.10 2.50 -0.85
CA LYS A 255 23.50 2.59 -0.44
C LYS A 255 24.16 3.88 -0.95
N ASP A 256 23.96 4.22 -2.21
CA ASP A 256 24.53 5.43 -2.84
C ASP A 256 24.00 6.71 -2.17
N ARG A 257 22.78 6.69 -1.65
CA ARG A 257 22.18 7.79 -0.89
C ARG A 257 22.47 7.73 0.63
N GLY A 258 23.26 6.77 1.09
CA GLY A 258 23.59 6.61 2.52
C GLY A 258 22.40 6.21 3.40
N LEU A 259 21.33 5.67 2.83
CA LEU A 259 20.15 5.25 3.54
C LEU A 259 20.33 3.89 4.22
N GLN A 260 21.26 3.09 3.71
CA GLN A 260 21.71 1.84 4.32
C GLN A 260 23.21 1.60 4.06
N ASN A 261 23.80 0.63 4.82
CA ASN A 261 25.19 0.20 4.64
C ASN A 261 25.35 -1.33 4.76
N THR A 262 24.26 -2.08 4.73
CA THR A 262 24.30 -3.54 4.84
C THR A 262 24.78 -4.17 3.53
N SER A 263 25.28 -5.42 3.60
CA SER A 263 25.57 -6.22 2.42
C SER A 263 24.28 -6.53 1.63
N PHE A 264 24.41 -6.88 0.37
CA PHE A 264 23.25 -7.29 -0.43
C PHE A 264 22.60 -8.57 0.12
N ASP A 265 23.38 -9.51 0.66
CA ASP A 265 22.85 -10.72 1.29
C ASP A 265 22.01 -10.40 2.53
N THR A 266 22.46 -9.46 3.36
CA THR A 266 21.67 -8.98 4.51
C THR A 266 20.39 -8.28 4.06
N TYR A 267 20.46 -7.47 3.00
CA TYR A 267 19.29 -6.83 2.40
C TYR A 267 18.28 -7.88 1.91
N LEU A 268 18.73 -8.92 1.20
CA LEU A 268 17.86 -9.99 0.69
C LEU A 268 17.23 -10.81 1.83
N ARG A 269 18.01 -11.10 2.88
CA ARG A 269 17.44 -11.76 4.08
C ARG A 269 16.32 -10.93 4.70
N LEU A 270 16.55 -9.64 4.94
CA LEU A 270 15.53 -8.75 5.50
C LEU A 270 14.35 -8.56 4.54
N PHE A 271 14.59 -8.57 3.23
CA PHE A 271 13.54 -8.53 2.23
C PHE A 271 12.62 -9.76 2.32
N ASP A 272 13.17 -10.97 2.44
CA ASP A 272 12.37 -12.20 2.57
C ASP A 272 11.56 -12.22 3.88
N ILE A 273 12.16 -11.81 5.01
CA ILE A 273 11.47 -11.75 6.30
C ILE A 273 10.34 -10.71 6.26
N MET A 274 10.59 -9.55 5.67
CA MET A 274 9.57 -8.52 5.48
C MET A 274 8.50 -8.97 4.48
N ALA A 275 8.87 -9.69 3.41
CA ALA A 275 7.93 -10.22 2.43
C ALA A 275 6.99 -11.25 3.07
N PHE A 276 7.49 -12.09 3.95
CA PHE A 276 6.66 -13.00 4.73
C PHE A 276 5.65 -12.23 5.58
N GLN A 277 6.10 -11.27 6.40
CA GLN A 277 5.22 -10.46 7.25
C GLN A 277 4.16 -9.73 6.43
N ARG A 278 4.57 -9.06 5.35
CA ARG A 278 3.67 -8.24 4.51
C ARG A 278 2.64 -9.09 3.76
N ASN A 279 3.03 -10.27 3.24
CA ASN A 279 2.09 -11.17 2.57
C ASN A 279 1.13 -11.84 3.57
N VAL A 280 1.58 -12.16 4.77
CA VAL A 280 0.69 -12.64 5.85
C VAL A 280 -0.31 -11.54 6.24
N LYS A 281 0.12 -10.28 6.40
CA LYS A 281 -0.79 -9.13 6.59
C LYS A 281 -1.82 -9.02 5.47
N ALA A 282 -1.38 -9.15 4.22
CA ALA A 282 -2.27 -9.06 3.05
C ALA A 282 -3.32 -10.18 3.05
N LEU A 283 -2.92 -11.41 3.39
CA LEU A 283 -3.85 -12.54 3.56
C LEU A 283 -4.94 -12.21 4.59
N GLY A 284 -4.58 -11.66 5.76
CA GLY A 284 -5.56 -11.23 6.76
C GLY A 284 -6.58 -10.26 6.19
N THR A 285 -6.11 -9.29 5.40
CA THR A 285 -6.99 -8.32 4.73
C THR A 285 -7.91 -9.02 3.70
N PHE A 286 -7.39 -9.93 2.89
CA PHE A 286 -8.19 -10.61 1.87
C PHE A 286 -9.25 -11.53 2.50
N PHE A 287 -8.90 -12.28 3.54
CA PHE A 287 -9.89 -13.07 4.28
C PHE A 287 -10.98 -12.18 4.91
N TYR A 288 -10.60 -11.06 5.52
CA TYR A 288 -11.56 -10.09 6.04
C TYR A 288 -12.50 -9.55 4.96
N GLN A 289 -11.97 -9.17 3.80
CA GLN A 289 -12.77 -8.69 2.68
C GLN A 289 -13.76 -9.76 2.17
N VAL A 290 -13.30 -11.01 2.02
CA VAL A 290 -14.11 -12.10 1.47
C VAL A 290 -15.14 -12.58 2.49
N ASP A 291 -14.72 -12.90 3.70
CA ASP A 291 -15.52 -13.64 4.68
C ASP A 291 -16.37 -12.73 5.58
N VAL A 292 -15.90 -11.50 5.86
CA VAL A 292 -16.61 -10.54 6.72
C VAL A 292 -17.41 -9.53 5.90
N LEU A 293 -16.78 -8.93 4.88
CA LEU A 293 -17.42 -7.88 4.06
C LEU A 293 -18.14 -8.45 2.82
N GLY A 294 -17.99 -9.75 2.51
CA GLY A 294 -18.61 -10.39 1.35
C GLY A 294 -18.04 -9.97 0.00
N ASN A 295 -16.90 -9.27 -0.01
CA ASN A 295 -16.27 -8.79 -1.24
C ASN A 295 -15.42 -9.88 -1.89
N ARG A 296 -16.06 -10.71 -2.71
CA ARG A 296 -15.43 -11.87 -3.36
C ARG A 296 -14.39 -11.53 -4.42
N SER A 297 -14.26 -10.26 -4.83
CA SER A 297 -13.23 -9.84 -5.78
C SER A 297 -11.81 -10.04 -5.26
N PHE A 298 -11.64 -10.16 -3.93
CA PHE A 298 -10.36 -10.43 -3.27
C PHE A 298 -10.00 -11.92 -3.19
N ALA A 299 -10.94 -12.84 -3.43
CA ALA A 299 -10.69 -14.29 -3.30
C ALA A 299 -9.50 -14.81 -4.15
N PRO A 300 -9.31 -14.39 -5.42
CA PRO A 300 -8.16 -14.84 -6.22
C PRO A 300 -6.81 -14.48 -5.61
N TYR A 301 -6.73 -13.39 -4.83
CA TYR A 301 -5.47 -12.91 -4.25
C TYR A 301 -5.04 -13.69 -3.00
N ILE A 302 -5.90 -14.52 -2.44
CA ILE A 302 -5.54 -15.43 -1.33
C ILE A 302 -4.54 -16.48 -1.85
N SER A 303 -4.88 -17.23 -2.89
CA SER A 303 -4.00 -18.26 -3.42
C SER A 303 -2.72 -17.69 -4.05
N SER A 304 -2.81 -16.56 -4.78
CA SER A 304 -1.63 -15.92 -5.36
C SER A 304 -0.65 -15.43 -4.28
N THR A 305 -1.15 -14.97 -3.14
CA THR A 305 -0.30 -14.53 -2.02
C THR A 305 0.29 -15.71 -1.26
N LEU A 306 -0.49 -16.76 -0.99
CA LEU A 306 0.01 -17.99 -0.37
C LEU A 306 1.14 -18.63 -1.19
N ALA A 307 1.07 -18.55 -2.52
CA ALA A 307 2.08 -19.11 -3.41
C ALA A 307 3.48 -18.47 -3.26
N TYR A 308 3.62 -17.33 -2.61
CA TYR A 308 4.93 -16.73 -2.29
C TYR A 308 5.61 -17.37 -1.08
N LEU A 309 4.84 -17.82 -0.07
CA LEU A 309 5.37 -18.23 1.24
C LEU A 309 6.41 -19.36 1.15
N PRO A 310 6.21 -20.44 0.34
CA PRO A 310 7.20 -21.52 0.26
C PRO A 310 8.61 -21.03 -0.08
N GLY A 311 8.74 -20.09 -1.01
CA GLY A 311 10.04 -19.54 -1.39
C GLY A 311 10.75 -18.79 -0.25
N TYR A 312 10.03 -18.06 0.60
CA TYR A 312 10.62 -17.40 1.77
C TYR A 312 11.04 -18.41 2.83
N ILE A 313 10.20 -19.42 3.10
CA ILE A 313 10.43 -20.49 4.08
C ILE A 313 11.67 -21.31 3.69
N GLU A 314 11.88 -21.58 2.41
CA GLU A 314 13.03 -22.29 1.89
C GLU A 314 14.34 -21.51 2.11
N ARG A 315 14.33 -20.21 1.84
CA ARG A 315 15.52 -19.36 1.95
C ARG A 315 15.84 -18.92 3.38
N GLN A 316 14.82 -18.78 4.26
CA GLN A 316 14.98 -18.26 5.61
C GLN A 316 14.46 -19.26 6.63
N LYS A 317 15.37 -19.91 7.38
CA LYS A 317 15.02 -20.94 8.36
C LYS A 317 14.17 -20.40 9.51
N GLU A 318 14.34 -19.16 9.86
CA GLU A 318 13.58 -18.45 10.89
C GLU A 318 12.07 -18.38 10.59
N LEU A 319 11.69 -18.48 9.32
CA LEU A 319 10.30 -18.44 8.86
C LEU A 319 9.62 -19.81 8.85
N GLN A 320 10.42 -20.92 8.93
CA GLN A 320 9.89 -22.27 8.77
C GLN A 320 8.81 -22.64 9.79
N PRO A 321 8.95 -22.34 11.11
CA PRO A 321 7.93 -22.74 12.07
C PRO A 321 6.57 -22.07 11.80
N ALA A 322 6.56 -20.75 11.60
CA ALA A 322 5.33 -20.02 11.31
C ALA A 322 4.78 -20.37 9.93
N GLY A 323 5.66 -20.38 8.92
CA GLY A 323 5.26 -20.56 7.52
C GLY A 323 4.69 -21.95 7.24
N ASN A 324 5.32 -23.02 7.75
CA ASN A 324 4.80 -24.38 7.60
C ASN A 324 3.44 -24.55 8.29
N LEU A 325 3.27 -23.95 9.47
CA LEU A 325 1.99 -23.98 10.17
C LEU A 325 0.89 -23.26 9.38
N ILE A 326 1.18 -22.06 8.86
CA ILE A 326 0.24 -21.29 8.03
C ILE A 326 -0.16 -22.09 6.79
N LEU A 327 0.83 -22.66 6.05
CA LEU A 327 0.55 -23.43 4.83
C LEU A 327 -0.28 -24.68 5.12
N ASN A 328 -0.03 -25.38 6.25
CA ASN A 328 -0.81 -26.55 6.64
C ASN A 328 -2.26 -26.19 7.01
N LEU A 329 -2.46 -25.06 7.72
CA LEU A 329 -3.80 -24.62 8.12
C LEU A 329 -4.62 -24.05 6.96
N LEU A 330 -3.95 -23.58 5.89
CA LEU A 330 -4.57 -22.99 4.72
C LEU A 330 -4.37 -23.84 3.44
N ASP A 331 -4.11 -25.15 3.58
CA ASP A 331 -3.82 -26.06 2.46
C ASP A 331 -4.93 -26.08 1.40
N THR A 332 -6.18 -25.93 1.82
CA THR A 332 -7.34 -25.85 0.94
C THR A 332 -7.37 -24.64 0.00
N TYR A 333 -6.47 -23.66 0.22
CA TYR A 333 -6.34 -22.46 -0.61
C TYR A 333 -5.06 -22.48 -1.47
N VAL A 334 -4.21 -23.50 -1.32
CA VAL A 334 -2.91 -23.62 -2.05
C VAL A 334 -3.06 -24.30 -3.40
N SER A 335 -4.26 -24.85 -3.72
CA SER A 335 -4.56 -25.61 -4.95
C SER A 335 -4.82 -24.74 -6.18
#